data_e40fb1dc71b0d6b407e6e6892a81cd87
#
_entry.id   e40fb1dc71b0d6b407e6e6892a81cd87
#
_cell.length_a   1.000
_cell.length_b   1.000
_cell.length_c   1.000
_cell.angle_alpha   90.00
_cell.angle_beta   90.00
_cell.angle_gamma   90.00
#
_symmetry.space_group_name_H-M   'P 1'
#
loop_
_entity.id
_entity.type
_entity.pdbx_description
1 polymer ?
#
loop_
_entity_poly.entity_id
_entity_poly.type
_entity_poly.pdbx_seq_one_letter_code
_entity_poly.pdbx_strand_id
1 'polypeptide(L)'
;MTNNTGSERKRINQRLISAPANAVLTSAWLKHQGISSRLADYYARSGWLHRVGDGAFAVQSEAPTWLGAVFGLQQRSKSFHPGGRTALELAGLAHFVPLGEAYPLYLFSRTGERLPAWFKRLPWSNRVRHVSTNFLPRELGLREHRDGELVVSVSAPERAALEFIQHLPPTDSEYEHANLLFEGLGTLRTDLVQLLLEACTSVKAKRLFLHLAEKHGHAWFKQLKLAKVSLGSGKRVFVAGGRLDPKYLITVPAVAETPHDAP
;
A
#
# COMPACT_ATOMS: atom_id res chain seq x y z
N MET A 1 6.89 -31.49 41.54
CA MET A 1 6.83 -30.20 40.77
C MET A 1 7.09 -30.43 39.29
N THR A 2 6.30 -31.24 38.57
CA THR A 2 6.64 -31.65 37.18
C THR A 2 5.46 -31.63 36.20
N ASN A 3 4.32 -31.02 36.54
CA ASN A 3 3.14 -31.05 35.64
C ASN A 3 2.88 -29.79 34.80
N ASN A 4 3.73 -28.74 34.88
CA ASN A 4 3.46 -27.47 34.20
C ASN A 4 4.02 -27.39 32.76
N THR A 5 5.10 -28.13 32.46
CA THR A 5 5.75 -28.09 31.14
C THR A 5 4.95 -28.73 30.01
N GLY A 6 4.17 -29.76 30.28
CA GLY A 6 3.32 -30.43 29.29
C GLY A 6 2.09 -29.58 28.88
N SER A 7 1.48 -28.90 29.83
CA SER A 7 0.34 -27.99 29.60
C SER A 7 0.79 -26.75 28.80
N GLU A 8 1.96 -26.21 29.09
CA GLU A 8 2.54 -25.05 28.44
C GLU A 8 2.96 -25.35 27.00
N ARG A 9 3.57 -26.51 26.76
CA ARG A 9 3.88 -27.00 25.40
C ARG A 9 2.61 -27.19 24.55
N LYS A 10 1.55 -27.73 25.15
CA LYS A 10 0.26 -27.93 24.46
C LYS A 10 -0.36 -26.58 24.04
N ARG A 11 -0.31 -25.57 24.91
CA ARG A 11 -0.76 -24.20 24.63
C ARG A 11 0.07 -23.50 23.54
N ILE A 12 1.38 -23.69 23.54
CA ILE A 12 2.30 -23.13 22.55
C ILE A 12 2.07 -23.77 21.18
N ASN A 13 1.88 -25.09 21.11
CA ASN A 13 1.55 -25.78 19.86
C ASN A 13 0.20 -25.28 19.30
N GLN A 14 -0.80 -25.07 20.14
CA GLN A 14 -2.08 -24.50 19.74
C GLN A 14 -1.93 -23.08 19.14
N ARG A 15 -1.04 -22.23 19.69
CA ARG A 15 -0.77 -20.89 19.16
C ARG A 15 -0.05 -20.89 17.82
N LEU A 16 0.81 -21.86 17.55
CA LEU A 16 1.42 -22.04 16.24
C LEU A 16 0.40 -22.55 15.20
N ILE A 17 -0.51 -23.42 15.62
CA ILE A 17 -1.61 -23.93 14.77
C ILE A 17 -2.60 -22.79 14.44
N SER A 18 -2.79 -21.82 15.33
CA SER A 18 -3.62 -20.63 15.09
C SER A 18 -2.88 -19.46 14.43
N ALA A 19 -1.59 -19.62 14.09
CA ALA A 19 -0.90 -18.61 13.32
C ALA A 19 -1.37 -18.68 11.87
N PRO A 20 -1.54 -17.52 11.18
CA PRO A 20 -1.95 -17.53 9.78
C PRO A 20 -0.96 -18.36 8.95
N ALA A 21 -1.46 -19.37 8.23
CA ALA A 21 -0.65 -20.41 7.58
C ALA A 21 0.39 -19.83 6.60
N ASN A 22 0.01 -18.81 5.87
CA ASN A 22 0.84 -18.13 4.82
C ASN A 22 1.60 -16.90 5.34
N ALA A 23 1.66 -16.70 6.68
CA ALA A 23 2.34 -15.57 7.28
C ALA A 23 3.85 -15.80 7.44
N VAL A 24 4.61 -14.71 7.38
CA VAL A 24 5.96 -14.68 7.94
C VAL A 24 5.85 -14.29 9.42
N LEU A 25 6.30 -15.20 10.28
CA LEU A 25 6.33 -15.04 11.73
C LEU A 25 7.71 -14.54 12.14
N THR A 26 7.80 -13.30 12.60
CA THR A 26 9.10 -12.77 13.07
C THR A 26 9.44 -13.29 14.48
N SER A 27 10.73 -13.29 14.82
CA SER A 27 11.16 -13.63 16.20
C SER A 27 10.50 -12.74 17.26
N ALA A 28 10.18 -11.48 16.93
CA ALA A 28 9.45 -10.57 17.83
C ALA A 28 8.01 -11.07 18.05
N TRP A 29 7.32 -11.45 16.98
CA TRP A 29 5.98 -12.00 17.05
C TRP A 29 5.97 -13.31 17.85
N LEU A 30 6.88 -14.25 17.53
CA LEU A 30 7.02 -15.51 18.24
C LEU A 30 7.25 -15.30 19.75
N LYS A 31 8.10 -14.34 20.10
CA LYS A 31 8.34 -13.97 21.51
C LYS A 31 7.08 -13.47 22.19
N HIS A 32 6.28 -12.65 21.54
CA HIS A 32 4.97 -12.20 22.05
C HIS A 32 3.98 -13.35 22.24
N GLN A 33 4.10 -14.42 21.45
CA GLN A 33 3.33 -15.66 21.62
C GLN A 33 3.91 -16.61 22.69
N GLY A 34 4.96 -16.20 23.41
CA GLY A 34 5.64 -17.01 24.42
C GLY A 34 6.65 -18.03 23.84
N ILE A 35 7.00 -17.91 22.57
CA ILE A 35 7.96 -18.80 21.89
C ILE A 35 9.34 -18.12 21.91
N SER A 36 10.25 -18.61 22.76
CA SER A 36 11.61 -18.14 22.81
C SER A 36 12.38 -18.46 21.51
N SER A 37 13.47 -17.74 21.24
CA SER A 37 14.33 -18.03 20.07
C SER A 37 14.82 -19.47 20.04
N ARG A 38 15.20 -20.02 21.21
CA ARG A 38 15.62 -21.43 21.34
C ARG A 38 14.49 -22.39 20.97
N LEU A 39 13.25 -22.08 21.35
CA LEU A 39 12.09 -22.89 21.02
C LEU A 39 11.71 -22.76 19.54
N ALA A 40 11.83 -21.56 18.96
CA ALA A 40 11.65 -21.36 17.52
C ALA A 40 12.67 -22.16 16.69
N ASP A 41 13.93 -22.20 17.13
CA ASP A 41 14.98 -23.03 16.50
C ASP A 41 14.70 -24.53 16.65
N TYR A 42 14.14 -24.97 17.78
CA TYR A 42 13.69 -26.34 17.96
C TYR A 42 12.56 -26.67 16.97
N TYR A 43 11.54 -25.81 16.85
CA TYR A 43 10.44 -26.01 15.91
C TYR A 43 10.90 -25.97 14.44
N ALA A 44 11.89 -25.19 14.12
CA ALA A 44 12.47 -25.18 12.78
C ALA A 44 13.22 -26.50 12.47
N ARG A 45 13.92 -27.08 13.46
CA ARG A 45 14.60 -28.40 13.30
C ARG A 45 13.63 -29.58 13.29
N SER A 46 12.53 -29.49 14.02
CA SER A 46 11.51 -30.54 14.09
C SER A 46 10.47 -30.45 12.96
N GLY A 47 10.61 -29.51 12.02
CA GLY A 47 9.77 -29.42 10.86
C GLY A 47 8.40 -28.76 11.07
N TRP A 48 8.17 -28.12 12.22
CA TRP A 48 6.93 -27.34 12.46
C TRP A 48 7.00 -25.93 11.85
N LEU A 49 8.21 -25.39 11.81
CA LEU A 49 8.50 -24.11 11.15
C LEU A 49 9.58 -24.34 10.09
N HIS A 50 9.58 -23.54 9.05
CA HIS A 50 10.74 -23.39 8.19
C HIS A 50 11.32 -21.97 8.33
N ARG A 51 12.64 -21.88 8.22
CA ARG A 51 13.34 -20.60 8.30
C ARG A 51 13.29 -19.89 6.96
N VAL A 52 12.60 -18.73 6.92
CA VAL A 52 12.55 -17.85 5.74
C VAL A 52 13.82 -17.00 5.65
N GLY A 53 14.42 -16.70 6.81
CA GLY A 53 15.65 -15.93 6.93
C GLY A 53 15.94 -15.58 8.38
N ASP A 54 16.91 -14.70 8.61
CA ASP A 54 17.31 -14.32 9.97
C ASP A 54 16.15 -13.67 10.73
N GLY A 55 15.72 -14.32 11.81
CA GLY A 55 14.62 -13.87 12.64
C GLY A 55 13.24 -13.95 11.98
N ALA A 56 13.08 -14.71 10.91
CA ALA A 56 11.84 -14.89 10.18
C ALA A 56 11.58 -16.37 9.90
N PHE A 57 10.37 -16.80 10.17
CA PHE A 57 9.91 -18.18 10.07
C PHE A 57 8.55 -18.20 9.35
N ALA A 58 8.17 -19.34 8.84
CA ALA A 58 6.82 -19.61 8.36
C ALA A 58 6.36 -21.00 8.84
N VAL A 59 5.07 -21.24 8.91
CA VAL A 59 4.52 -22.55 9.19
C VAL A 59 4.81 -23.46 7.99
N GLN A 60 5.20 -24.72 8.25
CA GLN A 60 5.69 -25.61 7.18
C GLN A 60 4.65 -26.03 6.15
N SER A 61 3.37 -25.88 6.45
CA SER A 61 2.30 -26.32 5.57
C SER A 61 2.15 -25.50 4.29
N GLU A 62 2.56 -24.23 4.31
CA GLU A 62 2.35 -23.32 3.17
C GLU A 62 3.49 -22.31 3.00
N ALA A 63 3.79 -21.96 1.75
CA ALA A 63 4.74 -20.89 1.45
C ALA A 63 4.13 -19.51 1.78
N PRO A 64 4.91 -18.60 2.34
CA PRO A 64 4.42 -17.25 2.63
C PRO A 64 3.93 -16.52 1.39
N THR A 65 2.73 -15.97 1.47
CA THR A 65 2.22 -15.04 0.45
C THR A 65 2.86 -13.66 0.64
N TRP A 66 2.69 -12.78 -0.34
CA TRP A 66 3.17 -11.41 -0.21
C TRP A 66 2.44 -10.65 0.92
N LEU A 67 1.13 -10.90 1.12
CA LEU A 67 0.39 -10.34 2.27
C LEU A 67 0.87 -10.93 3.59
N GLY A 68 1.18 -12.23 3.62
CA GLY A 68 1.78 -12.87 4.79
C GLY A 68 3.15 -12.30 5.15
N ALA A 69 3.95 -11.87 4.17
CA ALA A 69 5.18 -11.17 4.45
C ALA A 69 4.97 -9.72 4.90
N VAL A 70 3.95 -9.02 4.38
CA VAL A 70 3.53 -7.70 4.89
C VAL A 70 3.10 -7.81 6.35
N PHE A 71 2.35 -8.84 6.73
CA PHE A 71 2.04 -9.15 8.13
C PHE A 71 3.32 -9.23 8.96
N GLY A 72 4.33 -9.98 8.52
CA GLY A 72 5.63 -10.07 9.19
C GLY A 72 6.37 -8.73 9.31
N LEU A 73 6.33 -7.89 8.27
CA LEU A 73 6.90 -6.54 8.32
C LEU A 73 6.19 -5.66 9.35
N GLN A 74 4.88 -5.72 9.43
CA GLN A 74 4.06 -4.91 10.34
C GLN A 74 4.24 -5.31 11.81
N GLN A 75 4.72 -6.52 12.09
CA GLN A 75 5.14 -6.90 13.45
C GLN A 75 6.41 -6.16 13.89
N ARG A 76 7.24 -5.73 12.94
CA ARG A 76 8.46 -4.96 13.21
C ARG A 76 8.17 -3.45 13.18
N SER A 77 7.46 -2.98 12.19
CA SER A 77 7.08 -1.58 12.05
C SER A 77 5.74 -1.46 11.34
N LYS A 78 4.78 -0.84 12.01
CA LYS A 78 3.43 -0.58 11.45
C LYS A 78 3.44 0.46 10.33
N SER A 79 4.60 1.04 9.98
CA SER A 79 4.68 1.99 8.88
C SER A 79 4.66 1.32 7.50
N PHE A 80 5.06 0.04 7.42
CA PHE A 80 4.95 -0.73 6.17
C PHE A 80 3.49 -1.02 5.85
N HIS A 81 3.05 -0.64 4.67
CA HIS A 81 1.70 -0.94 4.21
C HIS A 81 1.63 -1.02 2.68
N PRO A 82 0.82 -1.92 2.12
CA PRO A 82 0.42 -1.86 0.73
C PRO A 82 -0.30 -0.54 0.46
N GLY A 83 0.11 0.16 -0.60
CA GLY A 83 -0.44 1.47 -0.94
C GLY A 83 -0.52 1.68 -2.46
N GLY A 84 -0.90 2.89 -2.87
CA GLY A 84 -1.03 3.24 -4.27
C GLY A 84 -1.93 2.26 -5.03
N ARG A 85 -1.51 1.88 -6.24
CA ARG A 85 -2.27 0.95 -7.08
C ARG A 85 -2.61 -0.36 -6.37
N THR A 86 -1.66 -0.96 -5.65
CA THR A 86 -1.88 -2.23 -4.94
C THR A 86 -3.02 -2.16 -3.93
N ALA A 87 -3.13 -1.07 -3.18
CA ALA A 87 -4.23 -0.90 -2.23
C ALA A 87 -5.58 -0.62 -2.93
N LEU A 88 -5.57 0.04 -4.10
CA LEU A 88 -6.77 0.23 -4.93
C LEU A 88 -7.23 -1.11 -5.54
N GLU A 89 -6.30 -1.97 -5.97
CA GLU A 89 -6.61 -3.33 -6.43
C GLU A 89 -7.23 -4.18 -5.31
N LEU A 90 -6.66 -4.14 -4.10
CA LEU A 90 -7.22 -4.80 -2.91
C LEU A 90 -8.60 -4.23 -2.50
N ALA A 91 -8.92 -3.02 -2.91
CA ALA A 91 -10.23 -2.41 -2.71
C ALA A 91 -11.22 -2.69 -3.84
N GLY A 92 -10.82 -3.39 -4.91
CA GLY A 92 -11.63 -3.63 -6.09
C GLY A 92 -11.87 -2.39 -6.96
N LEU A 93 -10.99 -1.38 -6.87
CA LEU A 93 -11.13 -0.10 -7.56
C LEU A 93 -10.17 0.09 -8.75
N ALA A 94 -9.38 -0.92 -9.09
CA ALA A 94 -8.41 -0.87 -10.20
C ALA A 94 -8.77 -1.91 -11.28
N HIS A 95 -9.98 -1.80 -11.84
CA HIS A 95 -10.51 -2.76 -12.83
C HIS A 95 -9.89 -2.62 -14.23
N PHE A 96 -9.15 -1.55 -14.52
CA PHE A 96 -8.55 -1.28 -15.83
C PHE A 96 -7.11 -1.79 -15.91
N VAL A 97 -6.90 -3.06 -15.56
CA VAL A 97 -5.60 -3.71 -15.71
C VAL A 97 -5.52 -4.29 -17.13
N PRO A 98 -4.55 -3.91 -17.97
CA PRO A 98 -4.31 -4.61 -19.23
C PRO A 98 -4.08 -6.09 -18.96
N LEU A 99 -4.83 -6.95 -19.65
CA LEU A 99 -4.64 -8.41 -19.59
C LEU A 99 -3.22 -8.73 -20.07
N GLY A 100 -2.36 -9.25 -19.19
CA GLY A 100 -1.06 -9.80 -19.57
C GLY A 100 0.17 -9.30 -18.80
N GLU A 101 0.13 -8.17 -18.11
CA GLU A 101 1.27 -7.73 -17.30
C GLU A 101 0.93 -7.70 -15.80
N ALA A 102 1.71 -8.44 -15.02
CA ALA A 102 1.62 -8.36 -13.57
C ALA A 102 2.26 -7.07 -13.08
N TYR A 103 1.45 -6.09 -12.73
CA TYR A 103 1.94 -4.84 -12.13
C TYR A 103 2.76 -5.08 -10.87
N PRO A 104 3.74 -4.21 -10.58
CA PRO A 104 4.50 -4.29 -9.34
C PRO A 104 3.60 -4.06 -8.12
N LEU A 105 3.92 -4.77 -7.03
CA LEU A 105 3.29 -4.57 -5.73
C LEU A 105 3.91 -3.35 -5.06
N TYR A 106 3.15 -2.31 -4.83
CA TYR A 106 3.61 -1.09 -4.16
C TYR A 106 3.51 -1.24 -2.65
N LEU A 107 4.65 -1.18 -1.99
CA LEU A 107 4.78 -1.23 -0.54
C LEU A 107 5.39 0.07 -0.04
N PHE A 108 4.65 0.80 0.76
CA PHE A 108 5.08 2.08 1.33
C PHE A 108 5.65 1.90 2.73
N SER A 109 6.54 2.80 3.13
CA SER A 109 7.05 2.94 4.50
C SER A 109 7.52 4.37 4.77
N ARG A 110 7.86 4.66 6.02
CA ARG A 110 8.53 5.93 6.37
C ARG A 110 9.91 6.03 5.73
N THR A 111 10.32 7.28 5.50
CA THR A 111 11.69 7.59 5.08
C THR A 111 12.70 7.01 6.07
N GLY A 112 13.72 6.34 5.55
CA GLY A 112 14.76 5.67 6.32
C GLY A 112 14.50 4.20 6.65
N GLU A 113 13.29 3.69 6.50
CA GLU A 113 13.01 2.27 6.68
C GLU A 113 13.47 1.44 5.49
N ARG A 114 13.95 0.25 5.76
CA ARG A 114 14.48 -0.69 4.75
C ARG A 114 13.84 -2.06 4.90
N LEU A 115 13.55 -2.69 3.77
CA LEU A 115 13.11 -4.08 3.74
C LEU A 115 14.20 -4.99 4.30
N PRO A 116 13.85 -5.89 5.24
CA PRO A 116 14.81 -6.83 5.81
C PRO A 116 15.29 -7.85 4.75
N ALA A 117 16.45 -8.46 5.01
CA ALA A 117 17.06 -9.40 4.08
C ALA A 117 16.15 -10.61 3.76
N TRP A 118 15.41 -11.10 4.75
CA TRP A 118 14.49 -12.22 4.56
C TRP A 118 13.38 -11.88 3.55
N PHE A 119 12.85 -10.65 3.55
CA PHE A 119 11.83 -10.22 2.61
C PHE A 119 12.33 -10.24 1.17
N LYS A 120 13.57 -9.79 0.96
CA LYS A 120 14.20 -9.75 -0.37
C LYS A 120 14.51 -11.12 -0.96
N ARG A 121 14.51 -12.18 -0.15
CA ARG A 121 14.76 -13.58 -0.58
C ARG A 121 13.48 -14.29 -1.03
N LEU A 122 12.30 -13.71 -0.81
CA LEU A 122 11.05 -14.34 -1.21
C LEU A 122 10.88 -14.32 -2.74
N PRO A 123 10.29 -15.36 -3.35
CA PRO A 123 10.28 -15.55 -4.80
C PRO A 123 9.66 -14.38 -5.58
N TRP A 124 8.67 -13.73 -5.00
CA TRP A 124 7.93 -12.62 -5.60
C TRP A 124 8.49 -11.24 -5.20
N SER A 125 9.57 -11.18 -4.43
CA SER A 125 10.15 -9.92 -3.93
C SER A 125 10.62 -8.96 -5.04
N ASN A 126 11.01 -9.49 -6.20
CA ASN A 126 11.38 -8.72 -7.39
C ASN A 126 10.21 -7.92 -7.98
N ARG A 127 8.96 -8.32 -7.71
CA ARG A 127 7.76 -7.58 -8.11
C ARG A 127 7.42 -6.44 -7.15
N VAL A 128 8.09 -6.33 -6.00
CA VAL A 128 7.77 -5.32 -5.00
C VAL A 128 8.53 -4.03 -5.29
N ARG A 129 7.77 -2.94 -5.41
CA ARG A 129 8.28 -1.56 -5.44
C ARG A 129 8.16 -0.97 -4.04
N HIS A 130 9.28 -0.93 -3.32
CA HIS A 130 9.33 -0.31 -2.00
C HIS A 130 9.52 1.20 -2.12
N VAL A 131 8.55 1.95 -1.59
CA VAL A 131 8.52 3.42 -1.59
C VAL A 131 8.70 3.92 -0.15
N SER A 132 9.83 4.58 0.09
CA SER A 132 10.15 5.16 1.40
C SER A 132 9.89 6.68 1.37
N THR A 133 8.84 7.15 2.08
CA THR A 133 8.35 8.52 1.94
C THR A 133 7.63 9.04 3.19
N ASN A 134 7.57 10.37 3.34
CA ASN A 134 6.82 11.06 4.41
C ASN A 134 5.86 12.13 3.87
N PHE A 135 5.43 12.05 2.59
CA PHE A 135 4.58 13.09 2.01
C PHE A 135 3.15 13.09 2.57
N LEU A 136 2.74 12.01 3.23
CA LEU A 136 1.49 11.90 3.99
C LEU A 136 1.76 11.51 5.45
N PRO A 137 0.89 11.88 6.39
CA PRO A 137 0.97 11.44 7.78
C PRO A 137 0.94 9.92 7.90
N ARG A 138 1.62 9.40 8.93
CA ARG A 138 1.87 7.96 9.09
C ARG A 138 0.60 7.11 9.11
N GLU A 139 -0.38 7.50 9.90
CA GLU A 139 -1.56 6.66 10.21
C GLU A 139 -2.84 7.13 9.52
N LEU A 140 -2.82 8.36 8.97
CA LEU A 140 -3.99 8.92 8.33
C LEU A 140 -4.34 8.17 7.05
N GLY A 141 -5.55 7.64 6.97
CA GLY A 141 -6.06 6.92 5.82
C GLY A 141 -5.52 5.50 5.65
N LEU A 142 -5.07 4.84 6.73
CA LEU A 142 -4.86 3.41 6.75
C LEU A 142 -6.15 2.69 7.18
N ARG A 143 -6.35 1.46 6.70
CA ARG A 143 -7.44 0.57 7.07
C ARG A 143 -6.97 -0.86 7.23
N GLU A 144 -7.71 -1.67 7.95
CA GLU A 144 -7.49 -3.11 7.95
C GLU A 144 -7.96 -3.75 6.64
N HIS A 145 -7.17 -4.70 6.17
CA HIS A 145 -7.53 -5.63 5.11
C HIS A 145 -7.40 -7.05 5.64
N ARG A 146 -8.42 -7.86 5.40
CA ARG A 146 -8.49 -9.26 5.84
C ARG A 146 -8.42 -10.18 4.64
N ASP A 147 -7.51 -11.14 4.72
CA ASP A 147 -7.37 -12.24 3.76
C ASP A 147 -7.27 -13.55 4.56
N GLY A 148 -8.39 -14.25 4.70
CA GLY A 148 -8.54 -15.33 5.65
C GLY A 148 -8.25 -14.86 7.08
N GLU A 149 -7.29 -15.49 7.73
CA GLU A 149 -6.84 -15.13 9.08
C GLU A 149 -5.81 -13.99 9.11
N LEU A 150 -5.26 -13.63 7.95
CA LEU A 150 -4.34 -12.49 7.84
C LEU A 150 -5.08 -11.17 8.02
N VAL A 151 -4.58 -10.35 8.91
CA VAL A 151 -5.05 -8.96 9.10
C VAL A 151 -3.84 -8.05 8.91
N VAL A 152 -3.87 -7.24 7.87
CA VAL A 152 -2.81 -6.30 7.54
C VAL A 152 -3.36 -4.88 7.38
N SER A 153 -2.55 -3.90 7.74
CA SER A 153 -2.86 -2.50 7.49
C SER A 153 -2.52 -2.15 6.05
N VAL A 154 -3.46 -1.54 5.32
CA VAL A 154 -3.29 -1.09 3.93
C VAL A 154 -3.80 0.34 3.79
N SER A 155 -3.41 1.04 2.73
CA SER A 155 -3.98 2.35 2.43
C SER A 155 -5.48 2.22 2.12
N ALA A 156 -6.30 3.10 2.72
CA ALA A 156 -7.66 3.30 2.26
C ALA A 156 -7.66 3.93 0.86
N PRO A 157 -8.74 3.79 0.07
CA PRO A 157 -8.78 4.28 -1.31
C PRO A 157 -8.36 5.75 -1.48
N GLU A 158 -8.74 6.61 -0.56
CA GLU A 158 -8.42 8.04 -0.56
C GLU A 158 -6.91 8.30 -0.47
N ARG A 159 -6.25 7.60 0.46
CA ARG A 159 -4.79 7.63 0.61
C ARG A 159 -4.09 6.98 -0.57
N ALA A 160 -4.57 5.83 -0.98
CA ALA A 160 -4.00 5.05 -2.08
C ALA A 160 -4.02 5.83 -3.40
N ALA A 161 -5.06 6.60 -3.67
CA ALA A 161 -5.13 7.46 -4.84
C ALA A 161 -4.07 8.57 -4.82
N LEU A 162 -3.82 9.21 -3.67
CA LEU A 162 -2.73 10.19 -3.54
C LEU A 162 -1.34 9.56 -3.66
N GLU A 163 -1.14 8.37 -3.09
CA GLU A 163 0.10 7.60 -3.22
C GLU A 163 0.35 7.18 -4.66
N PHE A 164 -0.67 6.74 -5.38
CA PHE A 164 -0.60 6.41 -6.80
C PHE A 164 -0.17 7.63 -7.62
N ILE A 165 -0.85 8.76 -7.48
CA ILE A 165 -0.56 10.01 -8.20
C ILE A 165 0.85 10.54 -7.90
N GLN A 166 1.31 10.43 -6.65
CA GLN A 166 2.65 10.90 -6.26
C GLN A 166 3.76 10.19 -7.03
N HIS A 167 3.58 8.90 -7.29
CA HIS A 167 4.58 8.03 -7.90
C HIS A 167 4.28 7.67 -9.36
N LEU A 168 3.29 8.33 -9.95
CA LEU A 168 2.92 8.14 -11.34
C LEU A 168 4.07 8.62 -12.25
N PRO A 169 4.57 7.78 -13.19
CA PRO A 169 5.51 8.21 -14.20
C PRO A 169 4.94 9.35 -15.06
N PRO A 170 5.76 10.34 -15.44
CA PRO A 170 5.29 11.52 -16.14
C PRO A 170 5.17 11.29 -17.66
N THR A 171 4.32 10.35 -18.07
CA THR A 171 4.02 10.02 -19.47
C THR A 171 2.54 10.18 -19.78
N ASP A 172 2.21 10.34 -21.05
CA ASP A 172 0.83 10.49 -21.51
C ASP A 172 0.02 9.22 -21.20
N SER A 173 0.60 8.04 -21.43
CA SER A 173 -0.05 6.76 -21.15
C SER A 173 -0.36 6.57 -19.67
N GLU A 174 0.54 6.95 -18.79
CA GLU A 174 0.32 6.86 -17.35
C GLU A 174 -0.70 7.88 -16.85
N TYR A 175 -0.76 9.06 -17.49
CA TYR A 175 -1.83 10.02 -17.23
C TYR A 175 -3.20 9.45 -17.62
N GLU A 176 -3.31 8.79 -18.79
CA GLU A 176 -4.56 8.16 -19.21
C GLU A 176 -4.96 7.00 -18.29
N HIS A 177 -4.00 6.19 -17.81
CA HIS A 177 -4.27 5.20 -16.78
C HIS A 177 -4.80 5.83 -15.49
N ALA A 178 -4.22 6.95 -15.07
CA ALA A 178 -4.70 7.69 -13.90
C ALA A 178 -6.09 8.28 -14.13
N ASN A 179 -6.35 8.78 -15.32
CA ASN A 179 -7.65 9.31 -15.71
C ASN A 179 -8.75 8.23 -15.62
N LEU A 180 -8.52 7.06 -16.22
CA LEU A 180 -9.45 5.91 -16.12
C LEU A 180 -9.65 5.44 -14.67
N LEU A 181 -8.57 5.38 -13.89
CA LEU A 181 -8.68 5.02 -12.48
C LEU A 181 -9.54 6.01 -11.71
N PHE A 182 -9.33 7.31 -11.93
CA PHE A 182 -10.10 8.35 -11.25
C PHE A 182 -11.58 8.35 -11.60
N GLU A 183 -11.95 7.92 -12.81
CA GLU A 183 -13.34 7.69 -13.19
C GLU A 183 -14.04 6.72 -12.21
N GLY A 184 -13.35 5.66 -11.81
CA GLY A 184 -13.86 4.66 -10.85
C GLY A 184 -13.91 5.12 -9.38
N LEU A 185 -13.35 6.28 -9.02
CA LEU A 185 -13.25 6.73 -7.63
C LEU A 185 -14.47 7.53 -7.13
N GLY A 186 -15.67 7.19 -7.59
CA GLY A 186 -16.91 7.89 -7.24
C GLY A 186 -17.32 7.82 -5.76
N THR A 187 -16.78 6.88 -4.99
CA THR A 187 -17.23 6.55 -3.62
C THR A 187 -16.24 6.97 -2.51
N LEU A 188 -15.26 7.83 -2.82
CA LEU A 188 -14.31 8.30 -1.81
C LEU A 188 -15.01 9.11 -0.71
N ARG A 189 -14.53 8.95 0.54
CA ARG A 189 -15.05 9.69 1.70
C ARG A 189 -14.49 11.12 1.69
N THR A 190 -15.36 12.10 1.55
CA THR A 190 -15.01 13.52 1.43
C THR A 190 -14.15 14.02 2.58
N ASP A 191 -14.51 13.67 3.82
CA ASP A 191 -13.81 14.08 5.03
C ASP A 191 -12.37 13.56 5.06
N LEU A 192 -12.16 12.31 4.69
CA LEU A 192 -10.82 11.73 4.64
C LEU A 192 -9.98 12.29 3.49
N VAL A 193 -10.58 12.50 2.30
CA VAL A 193 -9.90 13.20 1.20
C VAL A 193 -9.46 14.60 1.64
N GLN A 194 -10.34 15.36 2.31
CA GLN A 194 -10.03 16.70 2.81
C GLN A 194 -8.83 16.69 3.75
N LEU A 195 -8.86 15.82 4.79
CA LEU A 195 -7.78 15.71 5.76
C LEU A 195 -6.44 15.32 5.10
N LEU A 196 -6.49 14.38 4.16
CA LEU A 196 -5.30 13.94 3.42
C LEU A 196 -4.73 15.05 2.55
N LEU A 197 -5.57 15.82 1.84
CA LEU A 197 -5.12 16.94 1.01
C LEU A 197 -4.53 18.07 1.84
N GLU A 198 -5.10 18.39 3.01
CA GLU A 198 -4.58 19.41 3.93
C GLU A 198 -3.21 18.97 4.47
N ALA A 199 -3.06 17.71 4.86
CA ALA A 199 -1.84 17.18 5.46
C ALA A 199 -0.74 16.80 4.44
N CYS A 200 -1.10 16.65 3.16
CA CYS A 200 -0.17 16.26 2.11
C CYS A 200 0.87 17.36 1.85
N THR A 201 2.17 17.00 1.86
CA THR A 201 3.26 17.95 1.59
C THR A 201 3.60 18.08 0.11
N SER A 202 3.14 17.15 -0.74
CA SER A 202 3.41 17.18 -2.18
C SER A 202 2.43 18.08 -2.94
N VAL A 203 2.89 19.24 -3.35
CA VAL A 203 2.11 20.17 -4.20
C VAL A 203 1.74 19.53 -5.54
N LYS A 204 2.67 18.78 -6.17
CA LYS A 204 2.41 18.08 -7.43
C LYS A 204 1.27 17.07 -7.28
N ALA A 205 1.33 16.23 -6.25
CA ALA A 205 0.29 15.23 -6.02
C ALA A 205 -1.08 15.86 -5.77
N LYS A 206 -1.15 16.89 -4.92
CA LYS A 206 -2.41 17.61 -4.65
C LYS A 206 -3.04 18.18 -5.91
N ARG A 207 -2.24 18.86 -6.72
CA ARG A 207 -2.73 19.51 -7.95
C ARG A 207 -3.22 18.51 -8.98
N LEU A 208 -2.46 17.44 -9.22
CA LEU A 208 -2.85 16.40 -10.19
C LEU A 208 -4.08 15.62 -9.70
N PHE A 209 -4.14 15.31 -8.41
CA PHE A 209 -5.30 14.67 -7.80
C PHE A 209 -6.58 15.51 -7.98
N LEU A 210 -6.51 16.80 -7.67
CA LEU A 210 -7.66 17.70 -7.79
C LEU A 210 -8.06 17.93 -9.25
N HIS A 211 -7.10 18.06 -10.16
CA HIS A 211 -7.35 18.18 -11.59
C HIS A 211 -8.14 16.98 -12.12
N LEU A 212 -7.70 15.75 -11.83
CA LEU A 212 -8.36 14.52 -12.26
C LEU A 212 -9.73 14.37 -11.57
N ALA A 213 -9.83 14.65 -10.28
CA ALA A 213 -11.08 14.55 -9.53
C ALA A 213 -12.15 15.51 -10.05
N GLU A 214 -11.77 16.74 -10.39
CA GLU A 214 -12.70 17.72 -10.98
C GLU A 214 -13.17 17.31 -12.37
N LYS A 215 -12.26 16.80 -13.20
CA LYS A 215 -12.56 16.32 -14.55
C LYS A 215 -13.69 15.29 -14.55
N HIS A 216 -13.75 14.40 -13.55
CA HIS A 216 -14.80 13.39 -13.43
C HIS A 216 -16.04 13.85 -12.65
N GLY A 217 -16.02 15.03 -12.04
CA GLY A 217 -17.19 15.66 -11.44
C GLY A 217 -17.84 14.90 -10.28
N HIS A 218 -17.07 14.08 -9.56
CA HIS A 218 -17.57 13.26 -8.45
C HIS A 218 -18.30 14.07 -7.37
N ALA A 219 -19.33 13.48 -6.77
CA ALA A 219 -20.13 14.13 -5.73
C ALA A 219 -19.29 14.55 -4.51
N TRP A 220 -18.33 13.71 -4.11
CA TRP A 220 -17.42 14.00 -2.99
C TRP A 220 -16.49 15.19 -3.29
N PHE A 221 -16.07 15.39 -4.55
CA PHE A 221 -15.23 16.52 -4.93
C PHE A 221 -15.92 17.87 -4.70
N LYS A 222 -17.23 17.95 -5.04
CA LYS A 222 -18.02 19.18 -4.86
C LYS A 222 -18.16 19.63 -3.39
N GLN A 223 -17.94 18.71 -2.45
CA GLN A 223 -18.03 18.96 -1.01
C GLN A 223 -16.68 19.39 -0.40
N LEU A 224 -15.57 19.34 -1.17
CA LEU A 224 -14.25 19.73 -0.68
C LEU A 224 -14.17 21.22 -0.43
N LYS A 225 -13.51 21.58 0.67
CA LYS A 225 -13.20 22.98 1.03
C LYS A 225 -11.81 23.34 0.49
N LEU A 226 -11.72 23.58 -0.83
CA LEU A 226 -10.44 23.82 -1.52
C LEU A 226 -9.63 24.98 -0.96
N ALA A 227 -10.29 25.99 -0.38
CA ALA A 227 -9.62 27.12 0.28
C ALA A 227 -8.74 26.71 1.47
N LYS A 228 -8.98 25.52 2.06
CA LYS A 228 -8.15 24.98 3.15
C LYS A 228 -6.96 24.16 2.65
N VAL A 229 -6.90 23.85 1.36
CA VAL A 229 -5.84 23.05 0.77
C VAL A 229 -4.76 23.95 0.21
N SER A 230 -3.59 23.96 0.84
CA SER A 230 -2.44 24.72 0.30
C SER A 230 -1.91 24.05 -0.96
N LEU A 231 -2.08 24.71 -2.09
CA LEU A 231 -1.55 24.26 -3.39
C LEU A 231 -0.18 24.85 -3.72
N GLY A 232 0.43 25.59 -2.77
CA GLY A 232 1.73 26.24 -2.98
C GLY A 232 1.71 27.28 -4.10
N SER A 233 2.88 27.79 -4.46
CA SER A 233 3.05 28.79 -5.53
C SER A 233 3.75 28.20 -6.76
N GLY A 234 3.68 28.90 -7.90
CA GLY A 234 4.36 28.57 -9.15
C GLY A 234 3.78 27.36 -9.87
N LYS A 235 4.16 27.18 -11.11
CA LYS A 235 3.69 26.06 -11.96
C LYS A 235 4.34 24.74 -11.57
N ARG A 236 3.65 23.63 -11.81
CA ARG A 236 4.19 22.27 -11.72
C ARG A 236 4.03 21.57 -13.05
N VAL A 237 4.96 20.70 -13.38
CA VAL A 237 4.93 19.93 -14.62
C VAL A 237 4.66 18.48 -14.25
N PHE A 238 3.58 17.90 -14.78
CA PHE A 238 3.41 16.47 -14.78
C PHE A 238 4.06 15.88 -16.03
N VAL A 239 3.69 16.33 -17.23
CA VAL A 239 4.31 15.89 -18.49
C VAL A 239 4.94 17.09 -19.21
N ALA A 240 6.15 16.90 -19.76
CA ALA A 240 6.83 17.93 -20.53
C ALA A 240 6.12 18.16 -21.88
N GLY A 241 6.01 19.43 -22.29
CA GLY A 241 5.35 19.79 -23.55
C GLY A 241 3.82 19.73 -23.54
N GLY A 242 3.21 19.41 -22.42
CA GLY A 242 1.77 19.37 -22.30
C GLY A 242 1.10 20.75 -22.14
N ARG A 243 -0.22 20.77 -21.91
CA ARG A 243 -1.01 21.97 -21.70
C ARG A 243 -1.07 22.31 -20.20
N LEU A 244 -0.92 23.59 -19.88
CA LEU A 244 -1.09 24.08 -18.50
C LEU A 244 -2.58 24.15 -18.15
N ASP A 245 -2.97 23.47 -17.08
CA ASP A 245 -4.23 23.76 -16.39
C ASP A 245 -4.09 25.07 -15.58
N PRO A 246 -4.84 26.13 -15.93
CA PRO A 246 -4.70 27.42 -15.26
C PRO A 246 -5.24 27.42 -13.83
N LYS A 247 -6.19 26.54 -13.51
CA LYS A 247 -6.81 26.46 -12.18
C LYS A 247 -5.87 25.84 -11.17
N TYR A 248 -5.26 24.70 -11.53
CA TYR A 248 -4.36 23.95 -10.65
C TYR A 248 -2.89 24.26 -10.89
N LEU A 249 -2.56 25.06 -11.89
CA LEU A 249 -1.19 25.42 -12.28
C LEU A 249 -0.30 24.17 -12.44
N ILE A 250 -0.83 23.15 -13.13
CA ILE A 250 -0.13 21.92 -13.46
C ILE A 250 -0.18 21.67 -14.97
N THR A 251 0.96 21.31 -15.55
CA THR A 251 1.01 20.91 -16.97
C THR A 251 0.66 19.43 -17.08
N VAL A 252 -0.37 19.13 -17.86
CA VAL A 252 -0.88 17.77 -18.15
C VAL A 252 -0.81 17.52 -19.66
N PRO A 253 -0.95 16.26 -20.14
CA PRO A 253 -0.99 16.01 -21.58
C PRO A 253 -1.94 16.96 -22.31
N ALA A 254 -1.54 17.42 -23.50
CA ALA A 254 -2.46 18.06 -24.40
C ALA A 254 -3.44 16.98 -24.89
N VAL A 255 -4.73 17.15 -24.61
CA VAL A 255 -5.76 16.28 -25.19
C VAL A 255 -5.63 16.42 -26.69
N ALA A 256 -5.38 15.34 -27.40
CA ALA A 256 -5.57 15.32 -28.86
C ALA A 256 -7.06 15.67 -29.06
N GLU A 257 -7.33 16.83 -29.64
CA GLU A 257 -8.68 17.15 -30.08
C GLU A 257 -9.06 16.06 -31.07
N THR A 258 -9.98 15.17 -30.68
CA THR A 258 -10.66 14.31 -31.65
C THR A 258 -11.35 15.27 -32.61
N PRO A 259 -11.09 15.21 -33.91
CA PRO A 259 -11.79 16.05 -34.89
C PRO A 259 -13.19 15.49 -35.04
N HIS A 260 -14.07 15.86 -34.16
CA HIS A 260 -15.48 15.55 -34.26
C HIS A 260 -16.28 16.74 -33.74
N ASP A 261 -16.15 17.87 -34.40
CA ASP A 261 -17.12 18.96 -34.49
C ASP A 261 -16.59 19.97 -35.55
N ALA A 262 -16.66 19.57 -36.80
CA ALA A 262 -16.75 20.54 -37.89
C ALA A 262 -18.24 20.60 -38.30
N PRO A 263 -18.82 21.80 -38.40
CA PRO A 263 -20.24 22.03 -38.70
C PRO A 263 -20.65 21.52 -40.07
#